data_ebca120f22ea90b3396beae5b2fe2b3e
#
_entry.id   ebca120f22ea90b3396beae5b2fe2b3e
#
_cell.length_a   1.000
_cell.length_b   1.000
_cell.length_c   1.000
_cell.angle_alpha   90.00
_cell.angle_beta   90.00
_cell.angle_gamma   90.00
#
_symmetry.space_group_name_H-M   'P 1'
#
loop_
_entity.id
_entity.type
_entity.pdbx_description
1 polymer ?
#
loop_
_entity_poly.entity_id
_entity_poly.type
_entity_poly.pdbx_seq_one_letter_code
_entity_poly.pdbx_strand_id
1 'polypeptide(L)'
;YVIRHGATMLGFHHGHMKKNAALPMLFAAQFAPTWGATTKRYIHTGHYHHKEDIEHSGCRVIRHPTLAARDAYAARGGYYAERALTAVTYHSKFGEVATNTVTPEMLEAA
;
A
#
# COMPACT_ATOMS: atom_id res chain seq x y z
N TYR A 1 -2.46 -5.43 -10.84
CA TYR A 1 -1.19 -6.17 -10.82
C TYR A 1 -1.02 -6.93 -9.52
N VAL A 2 -0.64 -8.19 -9.62
CA VAL A 2 -0.52 -9.06 -8.44
C VAL A 2 0.75 -9.90 -8.54
N ILE A 3 1.41 -10.10 -7.38
CA ILE A 3 2.55 -11.01 -7.23
C ILE A 3 2.18 -12.03 -6.16
N ARG A 4 2.50 -13.29 -6.40
CA ARG A 4 2.37 -14.34 -5.40
C ARG A 4 3.75 -14.73 -4.88
N HIS A 5 3.88 -14.76 -3.56
CA HIS A 5 5.08 -15.23 -2.86
C HIS A 5 4.64 -16.30 -1.84
N GLY A 6 4.63 -17.58 -2.26
CA GLY A 6 4.12 -18.66 -1.42
C GLY A 6 2.66 -18.46 -1.04
N ALA A 7 2.37 -18.39 0.24
CA ALA A 7 1.04 -18.14 0.78
C ALA A 7 0.71 -16.64 0.88
N THR A 8 1.60 -15.77 0.41
CA THR A 8 1.45 -14.32 0.47
C THR A 8 1.12 -13.76 -0.91
N MET A 9 0.09 -12.90 -0.99
CA MET A 9 -0.29 -12.18 -2.20
C MET A 9 0.01 -10.69 -2.01
N LEU A 10 0.68 -10.09 -2.98
CA LEU A 10 0.91 -8.65 -3.04
C LEU A 10 0.19 -8.10 -4.25
N GLY A 11 -0.78 -7.23 -4.01
CA GLY A 11 -1.52 -6.53 -5.04
C GLY A 11 -1.09 -5.07 -5.11
N PHE A 12 -1.16 -4.49 -6.31
CA PHE A 12 -0.80 -3.10 -6.54
C PHE A 12 -1.87 -2.43 -7.37
N HIS A 13 -2.34 -1.28 -6.91
CA HIS A 13 -3.38 -0.51 -7.57
C HIS A 13 -3.12 0.98 -7.36
N HIS A 14 -3.37 1.79 -8.39
CA HIS A 14 -3.16 3.23 -8.25
C HIS A 14 -4.11 3.87 -7.24
N GLY A 15 -5.35 3.39 -7.18
CA GLY A 15 -6.34 3.83 -6.21
C GLY A 15 -7.18 5.02 -6.65
N HIS A 16 -6.99 5.56 -7.85
CA HIS A 16 -7.64 6.79 -8.29
C HIS A 16 -9.11 6.62 -8.73
N MET A 17 -9.48 5.40 -9.15
CA MET A 17 -10.82 5.10 -9.67
C MET A 17 -11.68 4.30 -8.68
N LYS A 18 -11.11 3.87 -7.58
CA LYS A 18 -11.79 3.00 -6.60
C LYS A 18 -11.46 3.45 -5.18
N LYS A 19 -12.45 3.38 -4.30
CA LYS A 19 -12.21 3.50 -2.86
C LYS A 19 -11.39 2.31 -2.39
N ASN A 20 -10.47 2.53 -1.47
CA ASN A 20 -9.61 1.45 -0.96
C ASN A 20 -10.44 0.29 -0.37
N ALA A 21 -11.56 0.58 0.27
CA ALA A 21 -12.45 -0.44 0.84
C ALA A 21 -13.03 -1.40 -0.21
N ALA A 22 -13.08 -1.01 -1.49
CA ALA A 22 -13.60 -1.85 -2.57
C ALA A 22 -12.53 -2.74 -3.21
N LEU A 23 -11.24 -2.49 -2.94
CA LEU A 23 -10.14 -3.20 -3.58
C LEU A 23 -10.05 -4.67 -3.23
N PRO A 24 -10.30 -5.11 -1.97
CA PRO A 24 -10.25 -6.55 -1.68
C PRO A 24 -11.22 -7.35 -2.55
N MET A 25 -12.45 -6.91 -2.72
CA MET A 25 -13.42 -7.60 -3.57
C MET A 25 -13.02 -7.58 -5.03
N LEU A 26 -12.48 -6.46 -5.51
CA LEU A 26 -12.00 -6.34 -6.88
C LEU A 26 -10.87 -7.35 -7.15
N PHE A 27 -9.91 -7.44 -6.25
CA PHE A 27 -8.78 -8.37 -6.40
C PHE A 27 -9.21 -9.83 -6.26
N ALA A 28 -10.14 -10.12 -5.36
CA ALA A 28 -10.69 -11.47 -5.22
C ALA A 28 -11.39 -11.92 -6.49
N ALA A 29 -12.05 -11.01 -7.20
CA ALA A 29 -12.74 -11.32 -8.46
C ALA A 29 -11.77 -11.41 -9.64
N GLN A 30 -10.88 -10.43 -9.80
CA GLN A 30 -9.96 -10.36 -10.95
C GLN A 30 -8.81 -11.36 -10.87
N PHE A 31 -8.35 -11.66 -9.66
CA PHE A 31 -7.19 -12.53 -9.43
C PHE A 31 -7.58 -13.73 -8.57
N ALA A 32 -8.75 -14.31 -8.85
CA ALA A 32 -9.33 -15.39 -8.06
C ALA A 32 -8.38 -16.57 -7.82
N PRO A 33 -7.62 -17.07 -8.81
CA PRO A 33 -6.68 -18.17 -8.53
C PRO A 33 -5.61 -17.82 -7.51
N THR A 34 -5.01 -16.64 -7.62
CA THR A 34 -4.00 -16.19 -6.67
C THR A 34 -4.62 -15.89 -5.30
N TRP A 35 -5.80 -15.29 -5.28
CA TRP A 35 -6.51 -15.04 -4.03
C TRP A 35 -6.79 -16.34 -3.28
N GLY A 36 -7.32 -17.33 -3.99
CA GLY A 36 -7.66 -18.63 -3.38
C GLY A 36 -6.45 -19.45 -2.96
N ALA A 37 -5.28 -19.22 -3.55
CA ALA A 37 -4.05 -19.94 -3.23
C ALA A 37 -3.27 -19.30 -2.07
N THR A 38 -3.69 -18.14 -1.58
CA THR A 38 -2.95 -17.38 -0.57
C THR A 38 -3.80 -17.18 0.69
N THR A 39 -3.13 -16.97 1.82
CA THR A 39 -3.77 -16.70 3.12
C THR A 39 -3.38 -15.34 3.68
N LYS A 40 -2.28 -14.77 3.22
CA LYS A 40 -1.80 -13.45 3.62
C LYS A 40 -1.85 -12.53 2.41
N ARG A 41 -2.76 -11.54 2.44
CA ARG A 41 -3.04 -10.70 1.28
C ARG A 41 -2.88 -9.23 1.62
N TYR A 42 -2.16 -8.52 0.77
CA TYR A 42 -1.85 -7.11 0.94
C TYR A 42 -2.04 -6.39 -0.39
N ILE A 43 -2.76 -5.27 -0.37
CA ILE A 43 -2.95 -4.43 -1.55
C ILE A 43 -2.33 -3.07 -1.26
N HIS A 44 -1.35 -2.70 -2.07
CA HIS A 44 -0.65 -1.43 -1.95
C HIS A 44 -1.23 -0.42 -2.94
N THR A 45 -1.54 0.77 -2.45
CA THR A 45 -2.11 1.86 -3.25
C THR A 45 -1.32 3.15 -3.05
N GLY A 46 -1.57 4.11 -3.92
CA GLY A 46 -0.99 5.45 -3.84
C GLY A 46 -2.03 6.51 -4.13
N HIS A 47 -1.68 7.47 -4.98
CA HIS A 47 -2.50 8.56 -5.51
C HIS A 47 -2.84 9.66 -4.50
N TYR A 48 -3.45 9.34 -3.37
CA TYR A 48 -3.95 10.37 -2.44
C TYR A 48 -2.92 10.90 -1.45
N HIS A 49 -1.70 10.39 -1.46
CA HIS A 49 -0.54 10.87 -0.70
C HIS A 49 -0.69 10.82 0.84
N HIS A 50 -1.80 10.32 1.35
CA HIS A 50 -1.99 10.09 2.78
C HIS A 50 -1.74 8.64 3.12
N LYS A 51 -1.00 8.41 4.18
CA LYS A 51 -0.81 7.06 4.69
C LYS A 51 -2.13 6.53 5.25
N GLU A 52 -2.49 5.31 4.86
CA GLU A 52 -3.64 4.60 5.40
C GLU A 52 -3.33 3.10 5.38
N ASP A 53 -3.69 2.41 6.46
CA ASP A 53 -3.47 0.97 6.58
C ASP A 53 -4.69 0.39 7.27
N ILE A 54 -5.57 -0.25 6.51
CA ILE A 54 -6.84 -0.78 7.01
C ILE A 54 -6.89 -2.27 6.75
N GLU A 55 -7.15 -3.04 7.80
CA GLU A 55 -7.38 -4.47 7.69
C GLU A 55 -8.84 -4.72 7.35
N HIS A 56 -9.06 -5.40 6.23
CA HIS A 56 -10.34 -5.94 5.84
C HIS A 56 -10.33 -7.45 6.05
N SER A 57 -11.51 -8.08 5.99
CA SER A 57 -11.57 -9.53 6.12
C SER A 57 -10.72 -10.21 5.03
N GLY A 58 -9.64 -10.85 5.44
CA GLY A 58 -8.75 -11.59 4.56
C GLY A 58 -7.76 -10.75 3.74
N CYS A 59 -7.69 -9.43 3.97
CA CYS A 59 -6.81 -8.57 3.17
C CYS A 59 -6.54 -7.25 3.88
N ARG A 60 -5.28 -6.78 3.85
CA ARG A 60 -4.93 -5.42 4.26
C ARG A 60 -4.75 -4.53 3.05
N VAL A 61 -5.31 -3.33 3.09
CA VAL A 61 -5.13 -2.31 2.07
C VAL A 61 -4.28 -1.19 2.64
N ILE A 62 -3.15 -0.93 2.02
CA ILE A 62 -2.14 0.01 2.51
C ILE A 62 -1.95 1.10 1.47
N ARG A 63 -2.29 2.34 1.84
CA ARG A 63 -2.01 3.52 1.03
C ARG A 63 -0.70 4.11 1.49
N HIS A 64 0.21 4.35 0.53
CA HIS A 64 1.53 4.86 0.83
C HIS A 64 1.61 6.37 0.62
N PRO A 65 2.35 7.09 1.50
CA PRO A 65 2.69 8.47 1.24
C PRO A 65 3.73 8.57 0.12
N THR A 66 4.03 9.78 -0.32
CA THR A 66 5.02 10.04 -1.36
C THR A 66 6.25 10.73 -0.78
N LEU A 67 7.40 10.58 -1.48
CA LEU A 67 8.58 11.41 -1.23
C LEU A 67 8.56 12.72 -2.02
N ALA A 68 7.66 12.85 -2.99
CA ALA A 68 7.58 14.04 -3.83
C ALA A 68 7.26 15.28 -2.98
N ALA A 69 7.86 16.41 -3.35
CA ALA A 69 7.54 17.67 -2.71
C ALA A 69 6.07 18.04 -2.93
N ARG A 70 5.48 18.75 -1.97
CA ARG A 70 4.12 19.23 -2.12
C ARG A 70 4.03 20.18 -3.31
N ASP A 71 3.03 19.98 -4.16
CA ASP A 71 2.73 20.91 -5.24
C ASP A 71 1.86 22.08 -4.74
N ALA A 72 1.63 23.04 -5.62
CA ALA A 72 0.83 24.21 -5.28
C ALA A 72 -0.63 23.86 -4.96
N TYR A 73 -1.16 22.82 -5.60
CA TYR A 73 -2.52 22.37 -5.36
C TYR A 73 -2.66 21.78 -3.96
N ALA A 74 -1.74 20.89 -3.57
CA ALA A 74 -1.76 20.29 -2.23
C ALA A 74 -1.59 21.36 -1.14
N ALA A 75 -0.68 22.32 -1.34
CA ALA A 75 -0.47 23.40 -0.38
C ALA A 75 -1.72 24.27 -0.21
N ARG A 76 -2.38 24.63 -1.31
CA ARG A 76 -3.61 25.44 -1.28
C ARG A 76 -4.79 24.69 -0.67
N GLY A 77 -4.85 23.38 -0.87
CA GLY A 77 -5.90 22.54 -0.31
C GLY A 77 -5.71 22.20 1.16
N GLY A 78 -4.59 22.58 1.77
CA GLY A 78 -4.30 22.27 3.17
C GLY A 78 -3.95 20.80 3.40
N TYR A 79 -3.55 20.08 2.37
CA TYR A 79 -3.21 18.67 2.47
C TYR A 79 -1.77 18.50 2.94
N TYR A 80 -1.61 18.25 4.22
CA TYR A 80 -0.30 18.04 4.85
C TYR A 80 -0.11 16.56 5.16
N ALA A 81 0.32 15.80 4.16
CA ALA A 81 0.73 14.42 4.38
C ALA A 81 2.24 14.36 4.59
N GLU A 82 2.70 13.55 5.53
CA GLU A 82 4.12 13.29 5.67
C GLU A 82 4.66 12.58 4.43
N ARG A 83 5.81 13.04 3.96
CA ARG A 83 6.51 12.40 2.85
C ARG A 83 7.35 11.26 3.41
N ALA A 84 7.24 10.10 2.78
CA ALA A 84 8.00 8.93 3.23
C ALA A 84 8.17 7.90 2.12
N LEU A 85 9.26 7.15 2.21
CA LEU A 85 9.47 5.93 1.44
C LEU A 85 9.41 4.76 2.40
N THR A 86 8.62 3.75 2.05
CA THR A 86 8.42 2.58 2.90
C THR A 86 8.90 1.33 2.18
N ALA A 87 9.74 0.55 2.85
CA ALA A 87 10.15 -0.78 2.40
C ALA A 87 9.49 -1.81 3.31
N VAL A 88 8.79 -2.76 2.71
CA VAL A 88 8.08 -3.82 3.45
C VAL A 88 8.69 -5.16 3.10
N THR A 89 9.01 -5.94 4.11
CA THR A 89 9.54 -7.29 3.95
C THR A 89 8.42 -8.31 4.17
N TYR A 90 8.23 -9.17 3.19
CA TYR A 90 7.21 -10.21 3.23
C TYR A 90 7.84 -11.59 3.28
N HIS A 91 7.34 -12.40 4.19
CA HIS A 91 7.68 -13.81 4.28
C HIS A 91 6.64 -14.62 3.48
N SER A 92 7.10 -15.66 2.79
CA SER A 92 6.21 -16.47 1.94
C SER A 92 5.07 -17.15 2.72
N LYS A 93 5.28 -17.41 4.01
CA LYS A 93 4.32 -18.11 4.87
C LYS A 93 3.65 -17.15 5.85
N PHE A 94 4.39 -16.20 6.40
CA PHE A 94 3.91 -15.37 7.52
C PHE A 94 3.42 -13.99 7.07
N GLY A 95 3.58 -13.62 5.81
CA GLY A 95 3.20 -12.31 5.31
C GLY A 95 4.17 -11.22 5.73
N GLU A 96 3.66 -10.04 6.06
CA GLU A 96 4.49 -8.92 6.48
C GLU A 96 5.23 -9.23 7.79
N VAL A 97 6.54 -9.10 7.77
CA VAL A 97 7.38 -9.35 8.95
C VAL A 97 8.22 -8.14 9.36
N ALA A 98 8.40 -7.16 8.49
CA ALA A 98 9.12 -5.94 8.82
C ALA A 98 8.68 -4.80 7.91
N THR A 99 8.71 -3.58 8.45
CA THR A 99 8.45 -2.37 7.71
C THR A 99 9.48 -1.32 8.11
N ASN A 100 10.16 -0.73 7.12
CA ASN A 100 11.15 0.32 7.34
C ASN A 100 10.71 1.57 6.62
N THR A 101 10.74 2.70 7.31
CA THR A 101 10.33 3.99 6.77
C THR A 101 11.48 4.96 6.74
N VAL A 102 11.63 5.67 5.62
CA VAL A 102 12.60 6.75 5.45
C VAL A 102 11.85 8.02 5.09
N THR A 103 12.10 9.08 5.82
CA THR A 103 11.53 10.40 5.54
C THR A 103 12.59 11.33 4.97
N PRO A 104 12.20 12.44 4.30
CA PRO A 104 13.17 13.43 3.84
C PRO A 104 14.02 13.99 4.98
N GLU A 105 13.46 14.16 6.17
CA GLU A 105 14.21 14.62 7.35
C GLU A 105 15.35 13.67 7.72
N MET A 106 15.11 12.37 7.65
CA MET A 106 16.14 11.37 7.92
C MET A 106 17.26 11.43 6.90
N LEU A 107 16.94 11.70 5.63
CA LEU A 107 17.93 11.83 4.56
C LEU A 107 18.78 13.10 4.76
N GLU A 108 18.18 14.19 5.19
CA GLU A 108 18.89 15.45 5.47
C GLU A 108 19.78 15.34 6.70
N ALA A 109 19.40 14.54 7.67
CA ALA A 109 20.16 14.33 8.90
C ALA A 109 21.35 13.38 8.75
N ALA A 110 21.38 12.60 7.67
CA ALA A 110 22.42 11.59 7.44
C ALA A 110 23.80 12.16 7.11
#